data_e39e536137a1a9fbdb27417d28c5e01b
#
_entry.id   e39e536137a1a9fbdb27417d28c5e01b
#
_cell.length_a   1.000
_cell.length_b   1.000
_cell.length_c   1.000
_cell.angle_alpha   90.00
_cell.angle_beta   90.00
_cell.angle_gamma   90.00
#
_symmetry.space_group_name_H-M   'P 1'
#
loop_
_entity.id
_entity.type
_entity.pdbx_description
1 polymer ?
#
loop_
_entity_poly.entity_id
_entity_poly.type
_entity_poly.pdbx_seq_one_letter_code
_entity_poly.pdbx_strand_id
1 'polypeptide(L)'
;QKSFGTGAATNSIKDLSETEFIMLIGANPTAAHPVTGAKIKQKVMKGTPLLVIDPVETELARYAQWHIQLRPGTNVAVLNMMAFYIIKSGCVDSSFVEKRTEAFEEYKQAILALDIDSLASIAGVDKGLVKDAAIAYAKAHKAMSFHGLGVTEHYQGSRAIMCIADLVMLTGNIGFEGA
;
A
#
# COMPACT_ATOMS: atom_id res chain seq x y z
N GLN A 1 -11.64 -8.37 8.55
CA GLN A 1 -12.65 -8.17 9.62
C GLN A 1 -12.08 -7.52 10.88
N LYS A 2 -10.85 -7.86 11.32
CA LYS A 2 -10.27 -7.32 12.57
C LYS A 2 -10.07 -5.80 12.51
N SER A 3 -9.66 -5.24 11.39
CA SER A 3 -9.35 -3.80 11.28
C SER A 3 -10.58 -2.96 10.94
N PHE A 4 -11.44 -3.42 10.04
CA PHE A 4 -12.55 -2.61 9.48
C PHE A 4 -13.95 -3.21 9.72
N GLY A 5 -14.06 -4.29 10.50
CA GLY A 5 -15.34 -4.93 10.82
C GLY A 5 -15.98 -5.73 9.68
N THR A 6 -15.51 -5.58 8.45
CA THR A 6 -16.02 -6.27 7.26
C THR A 6 -14.96 -7.14 6.59
N GLY A 7 -15.36 -8.18 5.89
CA GLY A 7 -14.51 -9.02 5.06
C GLY A 7 -14.62 -8.71 3.56
N ALA A 8 -15.39 -7.69 3.20
CA ALA A 8 -15.56 -7.23 1.82
C ALA A 8 -14.61 -6.08 1.48
N ALA A 9 -14.45 -5.79 0.20
CA ALA A 9 -13.76 -4.59 -0.27
C ALA A 9 -14.45 -3.33 0.27
N THR A 10 -13.66 -2.34 0.66
CA THR A 10 -14.16 -1.07 1.21
C THR A 10 -14.76 -0.17 0.13
N ASN A 11 -14.31 -0.32 -1.11
CA ASN A 11 -14.66 0.52 -2.24
C ASN A 11 -15.20 -0.29 -3.43
N SER A 12 -15.93 0.38 -4.29
CA SER A 12 -16.35 -0.18 -5.57
C SER A 12 -15.29 0.04 -6.66
N ILE A 13 -15.31 -0.77 -7.73
CA ILE A 13 -14.43 -0.55 -8.89
C ILE A 13 -14.77 0.77 -9.62
N LYS A 14 -15.96 1.34 -9.38
CA LYS A 14 -16.33 2.64 -9.94
C LYS A 14 -15.49 3.78 -9.34
N ASP A 15 -15.11 3.65 -8.08
CA ASP A 15 -14.35 4.66 -7.34
C ASP A 15 -12.93 4.88 -7.91
N LEU A 16 -12.46 3.96 -8.78
CA LEU A 16 -11.25 4.17 -9.58
C LEU A 16 -11.27 5.46 -10.40
N SER A 17 -12.44 5.97 -10.78
CA SER A 17 -12.53 7.24 -11.50
C SER A 17 -12.06 8.42 -10.67
N GLU A 18 -12.23 8.35 -9.36
CA GLU A 18 -11.96 9.44 -8.41
C GLU A 18 -10.58 9.34 -7.74
N THR A 19 -9.93 8.18 -7.82
CA THR A 19 -8.64 7.99 -7.14
C THR A 19 -7.53 8.84 -7.75
N GLU A 20 -6.64 9.33 -6.90
CA GLU A 20 -5.49 10.16 -7.26
C GLU A 20 -4.16 9.38 -7.16
N PHE A 21 -4.18 8.21 -6.53
CA PHE A 21 -3.02 7.33 -6.40
C PHE A 21 -3.48 5.87 -6.35
N ILE A 22 -2.75 4.98 -7.00
CA ILE A 22 -3.04 3.54 -6.99
C ILE A 22 -1.83 2.78 -6.45
N MET A 23 -2.07 1.94 -5.43
CA MET A 23 -1.09 0.96 -4.96
C MET A 23 -1.58 -0.44 -5.32
N LEU A 24 -0.74 -1.20 -6.02
CA LEU A 24 -0.93 -2.63 -6.28
C LEU A 24 0.12 -3.41 -5.51
N ILE A 25 -0.30 -4.39 -4.71
CA ILE A 25 0.61 -5.27 -3.99
C ILE A 25 0.25 -6.74 -4.17
N GLY A 26 1.21 -7.54 -4.68
CA GLY A 26 1.02 -8.96 -4.95
C GLY A 26 -0.19 -9.26 -5.81
N ALA A 27 -0.47 -8.41 -6.80
CA ALA A 27 -1.64 -8.46 -7.66
C ALA A 27 -1.28 -8.19 -9.12
N ASN A 28 -1.78 -9.04 -10.01
CA ASN A 28 -1.67 -8.85 -11.46
C ASN A 28 -3.07 -8.76 -12.09
N PRO A 29 -3.75 -7.60 -11.98
CA PRO A 29 -5.13 -7.47 -12.44
C PRO A 29 -5.26 -7.55 -13.96
N THR A 30 -4.23 -7.26 -14.74
CA THR A 30 -4.30 -7.42 -16.21
C THR A 30 -4.44 -8.89 -16.62
N ALA A 31 -3.89 -9.81 -15.83
CA ALA A 31 -4.02 -11.25 -16.06
C ALA A 31 -5.26 -11.84 -15.35
N ALA A 32 -5.46 -11.52 -14.06
CA ALA A 32 -6.47 -12.18 -13.22
C ALA A 32 -7.86 -11.50 -13.31
N HIS A 33 -7.92 -10.20 -13.55
CA HIS A 33 -9.14 -9.37 -13.59
C HIS A 33 -9.07 -8.35 -14.73
N PRO A 34 -9.09 -8.78 -16.01
CA PRO A 34 -8.71 -7.95 -17.16
C PRO A 34 -9.53 -6.66 -17.29
N VAL A 35 -10.81 -6.66 -16.91
CA VAL A 35 -11.64 -5.45 -16.93
C VAL A 35 -11.14 -4.42 -15.91
N THR A 36 -10.81 -4.85 -14.71
CA THR A 36 -10.22 -3.98 -13.67
C THR A 36 -8.82 -3.53 -14.07
N GLY A 37 -8.00 -4.43 -14.58
CA GLY A 37 -6.67 -4.12 -15.09
C GLY A 37 -6.68 -3.07 -16.19
N ALA A 38 -7.62 -3.17 -17.15
CA ALA A 38 -7.79 -2.18 -18.20
C ALA A 38 -8.18 -0.80 -17.65
N LYS A 39 -9.08 -0.74 -16.66
CA LYS A 39 -9.47 0.53 -16.01
C LYS A 39 -8.29 1.16 -15.26
N ILE A 40 -7.52 0.37 -14.51
CA ILE A 40 -6.31 0.85 -13.82
C ILE A 40 -5.31 1.38 -14.84
N LYS A 41 -5.04 0.62 -15.91
CA LYS A 41 -4.13 1.05 -16.98
C LYS A 41 -4.56 2.36 -17.62
N GLN A 42 -5.84 2.50 -17.96
CA GLN A 42 -6.38 3.75 -18.50
C GLN A 42 -6.22 4.93 -17.55
N LYS A 43 -6.42 4.72 -16.26
CA LYS A 43 -6.26 5.75 -15.22
C LYS A 43 -4.80 6.19 -15.10
N VAL A 44 -3.87 5.23 -15.08
CA VAL A 44 -2.42 5.48 -15.04
C VAL A 44 -1.93 6.21 -16.30
N MET A 45 -2.41 5.82 -17.48
CA MET A 45 -2.07 6.51 -18.74
C MET A 45 -2.59 7.95 -18.79
N LYS A 46 -3.57 8.31 -17.97
CA LYS A 46 -4.05 9.68 -17.78
C LYS A 46 -3.25 10.47 -16.73
N GLY A 47 -2.20 9.89 -16.17
CA GLY A 47 -1.29 10.55 -15.26
C GLY A 47 -1.48 10.22 -13.78
N THR A 48 -2.41 9.32 -13.41
CA THR A 48 -2.54 8.89 -12.01
C THR A 48 -1.31 8.07 -11.61
N PRO A 49 -0.59 8.46 -10.54
CA PRO A 49 0.56 7.73 -10.02
C PRO A 49 0.21 6.28 -9.66
N LEU A 50 1.13 5.38 -9.98
CA LEU A 50 1.03 3.96 -9.69
C LEU A 50 2.26 3.48 -8.93
N LEU A 51 2.03 2.83 -7.79
CA LEU A 51 3.00 2.02 -7.06
C LEU A 51 2.67 0.55 -7.28
N VAL A 52 3.64 -0.23 -7.73
CA VAL A 52 3.55 -1.70 -7.79
C VAL A 52 4.57 -2.31 -6.82
N ILE A 53 4.09 -3.18 -5.94
CA ILE A 53 4.92 -3.97 -5.02
C ILE A 53 4.73 -5.43 -5.40
N ASP A 54 5.65 -5.95 -6.20
CA ASP A 54 5.57 -7.32 -6.73
C ASP A 54 6.97 -7.82 -7.12
N PRO A 55 7.33 -9.07 -6.82
CA PRO A 55 8.62 -9.65 -7.25
C PRO A 55 8.75 -9.76 -8.77
N VAL A 56 7.63 -9.78 -9.49
CA VAL A 56 7.59 -9.90 -10.95
C VAL A 56 7.28 -8.54 -11.58
N GLU A 57 8.00 -8.21 -12.66
CA GLU A 57 7.65 -7.09 -13.51
C GLU A 57 6.37 -7.43 -14.32
N THR A 58 5.21 -7.15 -13.71
CA THR A 58 3.91 -7.31 -14.36
C THR A 58 3.70 -6.27 -15.46
N GLU A 59 2.66 -6.44 -16.28
CA GLU A 59 2.34 -5.45 -17.31
C GLU A 59 2.18 -4.03 -16.71
N LEU A 60 1.47 -3.91 -15.59
CA LEU A 60 1.24 -2.61 -14.94
C LEU A 60 2.51 -2.05 -14.28
N ALA A 61 3.44 -2.89 -13.85
CA ALA A 61 4.71 -2.43 -13.31
C ALA A 61 5.52 -1.58 -14.30
N ARG A 62 5.37 -1.85 -15.61
CA ARG A 62 6.03 -1.07 -16.69
C ARG A 62 5.50 0.36 -16.83
N TYR A 63 4.33 0.64 -16.27
CA TYR A 63 3.70 1.97 -16.25
C TYR A 63 3.80 2.62 -14.88
N ALA A 64 4.35 1.92 -13.87
CA ALA A 64 4.44 2.41 -12.51
C ALA A 64 5.56 3.45 -12.36
N GLN A 65 5.31 4.50 -11.59
CA GLN A 65 6.35 5.41 -11.14
C GLN A 65 7.29 4.73 -10.14
N TRP A 66 6.76 3.80 -9.35
CA TRP A 66 7.54 3.01 -8.40
C TRP A 66 7.20 1.53 -8.58
N HIS A 67 8.21 0.73 -8.91
CA HIS A 67 8.14 -0.72 -8.85
C HIS A 67 9.09 -1.20 -7.76
N ILE A 68 8.53 -1.61 -6.63
CA ILE A 68 9.28 -2.21 -5.52
C ILE A 68 9.32 -3.71 -5.75
N GLN A 69 10.41 -4.18 -6.34
CA GLN A 69 10.63 -5.58 -6.69
C GLN A 69 11.23 -6.32 -5.50
N LEU A 70 10.37 -6.71 -4.56
CA LEU A 70 10.76 -7.34 -3.31
C LEU A 70 11.05 -8.85 -3.49
N ARG A 71 11.82 -9.43 -2.59
CA ARG A 71 11.94 -10.89 -2.50
C ARG A 71 10.61 -11.51 -2.04
N PRO A 72 10.17 -12.65 -2.63
CA PRO A 72 8.97 -13.35 -2.17
C PRO A 72 8.97 -13.60 -0.66
N GLY A 73 7.82 -13.37 0.00
CA GLY A 73 7.66 -13.56 1.45
C GLY A 73 8.06 -12.36 2.32
N THR A 74 8.49 -11.24 1.73
CA THR A 74 8.95 -10.05 2.49
C THR A 74 7.97 -8.86 2.47
N ASN A 75 6.71 -9.10 2.13
CA ASN A 75 5.67 -8.05 2.08
C ASN A 75 5.60 -7.25 3.39
N VAL A 76 5.63 -7.93 4.54
CA VAL A 76 5.57 -7.27 5.86
C VAL A 76 6.76 -6.33 6.07
N ALA A 77 7.96 -6.71 5.63
CA ALA A 77 9.15 -5.86 5.75
C ALA A 77 8.97 -4.56 4.95
N VAL A 78 8.55 -4.66 3.69
CA VAL A 78 8.34 -3.48 2.82
C VAL A 78 7.23 -2.57 3.36
N LEU A 79 6.09 -3.14 3.77
CA LEU A 79 4.96 -2.37 4.31
C LEU A 79 5.33 -1.64 5.62
N ASN A 80 6.09 -2.30 6.50
CA ASN A 80 6.60 -1.67 7.71
C ASN A 80 7.61 -0.56 7.41
N MET A 81 8.47 -0.73 6.40
CA MET A 81 9.35 0.36 5.94
C MET A 81 8.54 1.55 5.42
N MET A 82 7.46 1.31 4.68
CA MET A 82 6.56 2.39 4.23
C MET A 82 5.94 3.10 5.44
N ALA A 83 5.40 2.37 6.42
CA ALA A 83 4.85 2.96 7.65
C ALA A 83 5.89 3.79 8.40
N PHE A 84 7.12 3.28 8.53
CA PHE A 84 8.24 4.01 9.14
C PHE A 84 8.47 5.36 8.44
N TYR A 85 8.55 5.36 7.10
CA TYR A 85 8.81 6.60 6.38
C TYR A 85 7.64 7.59 6.44
N ILE A 86 6.40 7.11 6.41
CA ILE A 86 5.20 7.96 6.59
C ILE A 86 5.23 8.64 7.95
N ILE A 87 5.46 7.88 9.03
CA ILE A 87 5.53 8.41 10.40
C ILE A 87 6.71 9.38 10.56
N LYS A 88 7.91 8.97 10.13
CA LYS A 88 9.12 9.76 10.27
C LYS A 88 9.09 11.07 9.48
N SER A 89 8.38 11.09 8.36
CA SER A 89 8.24 12.28 7.51
C SER A 89 7.07 13.19 7.93
N GLY A 90 6.33 12.85 8.99
CA GLY A 90 5.17 13.63 9.44
C GLY A 90 3.99 13.62 8.46
N CYS A 91 3.88 12.57 7.63
CA CYS A 91 2.83 12.43 6.62
C CYS A 91 1.62 11.62 7.13
N VAL A 92 1.46 11.52 8.45
CA VAL A 92 0.31 10.86 9.09
C VAL A 92 -0.88 11.81 9.09
N ASP A 93 -2.06 11.33 8.72
CA ASP A 93 -3.32 12.05 8.96
C ASP A 93 -3.67 11.98 10.45
N SER A 94 -3.14 12.93 11.21
CA SER A 94 -3.34 13.00 12.67
C SER A 94 -4.81 13.13 13.06
N SER A 95 -5.61 13.82 12.24
CA SER A 95 -7.04 14.01 12.52
C SER A 95 -7.83 12.70 12.37
N PHE A 96 -7.50 11.89 11.37
CA PHE A 96 -8.09 10.58 11.18
C PHE A 96 -7.64 9.62 12.29
N VAL A 97 -6.32 9.55 12.53
CA VAL A 97 -5.73 8.65 13.52
C VAL A 97 -6.30 8.88 14.91
N GLU A 98 -6.36 10.14 15.35
CA GLU A 98 -6.89 10.50 16.67
C GLU A 98 -8.37 10.10 16.88
N LYS A 99 -9.19 10.23 15.83
CA LYS A 99 -10.64 10.00 15.90
C LYS A 99 -11.06 8.57 15.59
N ARG A 100 -10.25 7.82 14.86
CA ARG A 100 -10.68 6.58 14.20
C ARG A 100 -9.79 5.38 14.48
N THR A 101 -8.70 5.55 15.23
CA THR A 101 -7.78 4.44 15.53
C THR A 101 -7.52 4.34 17.04
N GLU A 102 -7.01 3.19 17.46
CA GLU A 102 -6.58 2.90 18.81
C GLU A 102 -5.09 2.55 18.83
N ALA A 103 -4.43 2.74 19.98
CA ALA A 103 -3.04 2.34 20.25
C ALA A 103 -2.01 2.92 19.24
N PHE A 104 -2.25 4.09 18.67
CA PHE A 104 -1.35 4.68 17.67
C PHE A 104 0.05 4.96 18.23
N GLU A 105 0.18 5.48 19.46
CA GLU A 105 1.50 5.79 20.01
C GLU A 105 2.35 4.53 20.26
N GLU A 106 1.74 3.43 20.68
CA GLU A 106 2.41 2.14 20.81
C GLU A 106 2.88 1.60 19.45
N TYR A 107 1.99 1.67 18.46
CA TYR A 107 2.32 1.29 17.07
C TYR A 107 3.47 2.15 16.52
N LYS A 108 3.39 3.46 16.67
CA LYS A 108 4.42 4.41 16.23
C LYS A 108 5.79 4.12 16.86
N GLN A 109 5.82 3.87 18.19
CA GLN A 109 7.06 3.51 18.87
C GLN A 109 7.64 2.20 18.32
N ALA A 110 6.81 1.19 18.12
CA ALA A 110 7.25 -0.10 17.55
C ALA A 110 7.80 0.07 16.14
N ILE A 111 7.12 0.84 15.28
CA ILE A 111 7.57 1.08 13.89
C ILE A 111 8.86 1.90 13.85
N LEU A 112 8.99 2.93 14.68
CA LEU A 112 10.19 3.77 14.71
C LEU A 112 11.42 3.07 15.30
N ALA A 113 11.23 1.99 16.05
CA ALA A 113 12.30 1.14 16.57
C ALA A 113 12.86 0.11 15.56
N LEU A 114 12.24 0.00 14.37
CA LEU A 114 12.67 -0.98 13.36
C LEU A 114 14.02 -0.60 12.74
N ASP A 115 14.85 -1.59 12.53
CA ASP A 115 16.08 -1.48 11.75
C ASP A 115 15.76 -1.53 10.25
N ILE A 116 15.68 -0.36 9.64
CA ILE A 116 15.31 -0.20 8.23
C ILE A 116 16.38 -0.75 7.28
N ASP A 117 17.64 -0.72 7.66
CA ASP A 117 18.72 -1.29 6.85
C ASP A 117 18.61 -2.80 6.80
N SER A 118 18.32 -3.42 7.94
CA SER A 118 18.06 -4.86 8.02
C SER A 118 16.82 -5.27 7.20
N LEU A 119 15.72 -4.53 7.32
CA LEU A 119 14.49 -4.80 6.56
C LEU A 119 14.72 -4.67 5.04
N ALA A 120 15.41 -3.63 4.60
CA ALA A 120 15.73 -3.42 3.19
C ALA A 120 16.61 -4.56 2.64
N SER A 121 17.63 -4.99 3.42
CA SER A 121 18.49 -6.11 3.08
C SER A 121 17.71 -7.43 2.96
N ILE A 122 16.81 -7.72 3.91
CA ILE A 122 15.92 -8.89 3.90
C ILE A 122 15.02 -8.87 2.67
N ALA A 123 14.38 -7.74 2.40
CA ALA A 123 13.46 -7.58 1.29
C ALA A 123 14.17 -7.47 -0.07
N GLY A 124 15.45 -7.11 -0.09
CA GLY A 124 16.23 -6.91 -1.30
C GLY A 124 15.80 -5.68 -2.07
N VAL A 125 15.41 -4.60 -1.37
CA VAL A 125 14.86 -3.38 -1.98
C VAL A 125 15.71 -2.15 -1.68
N ASP A 126 15.64 -1.16 -2.56
CA ASP A 126 16.24 0.15 -2.32
C ASP A 126 15.41 0.97 -1.33
N LYS A 127 16.07 1.48 -0.28
CA LYS A 127 15.43 2.28 0.77
C LYS A 127 14.88 3.61 0.26
N GLY A 128 15.60 4.23 -0.67
CA GLY A 128 15.21 5.50 -1.27
C GLY A 128 13.91 5.33 -2.06
N LEU A 129 13.84 4.29 -2.89
CA LEU A 129 12.64 3.96 -3.66
C LEU A 129 11.43 3.71 -2.76
N VAL A 130 11.59 2.93 -1.66
CA VAL A 130 10.51 2.68 -0.71
C VAL A 130 10.07 3.96 0.00
N LYS A 131 11.02 4.81 0.41
CA LYS A 131 10.75 6.11 1.04
C LYS A 131 9.95 7.02 0.11
N ASP A 132 10.39 7.18 -1.12
CA ASP A 132 9.75 8.08 -2.08
C ASP A 132 8.33 7.62 -2.41
N ALA A 133 8.14 6.31 -2.63
CA ALA A 133 6.81 5.72 -2.84
C ALA A 133 5.90 5.90 -1.63
N ALA A 134 6.40 5.68 -0.41
CA ALA A 134 5.63 5.81 0.82
C ALA A 134 5.15 7.25 1.05
N ILE A 135 6.03 8.23 0.82
CA ILE A 135 5.68 9.65 0.97
C ILE A 135 4.69 10.07 -0.12
N ALA A 136 4.86 9.62 -1.36
CA ALA A 136 3.92 9.91 -2.44
C ALA A 136 2.53 9.33 -2.15
N TYR A 137 2.46 8.07 -1.67
CA TYR A 137 1.21 7.44 -1.24
C TYR A 137 0.53 8.21 -0.12
N ALA A 138 1.29 8.63 0.90
CA ALA A 138 0.74 9.34 2.05
C ALA A 138 0.27 10.77 1.76
N LYS A 139 0.82 11.40 0.72
CA LYS A 139 0.43 12.76 0.30
C LYS A 139 -0.78 12.78 -0.64
N ALA A 140 -1.17 11.64 -1.19
CA ALA A 140 -2.36 11.55 -2.03
C ALA A 140 -3.62 11.69 -1.17
N HIS A 141 -4.55 12.55 -1.57
CA HIS A 141 -5.82 12.74 -0.87
C HIS A 141 -6.78 11.58 -1.08
N LYS A 142 -6.63 10.84 -2.18
CA LYS A 142 -7.45 9.69 -2.55
C LYS A 142 -6.54 8.58 -3.08
N ALA A 143 -6.17 7.64 -2.24
CA ALA A 143 -5.30 6.53 -2.61
C ALA A 143 -6.02 5.18 -2.46
N MET A 144 -6.23 4.48 -3.57
CA MET A 144 -6.77 3.12 -3.55
C MET A 144 -5.66 2.08 -3.49
N SER A 145 -5.80 1.13 -2.58
CA SER A 145 -4.89 0.00 -2.41
C SER A 145 -5.54 -1.30 -2.85
N PHE A 146 -4.91 -2.00 -3.78
CA PHE A 146 -5.35 -3.30 -4.28
C PHE A 146 -4.33 -4.36 -3.92
N HIS A 147 -4.78 -5.44 -3.32
CA HIS A 147 -3.95 -6.61 -3.05
C HIS A 147 -4.50 -7.86 -3.72
N GLY A 148 -3.64 -8.81 -3.98
CA GLY A 148 -4.00 -10.10 -4.55
C GLY A 148 -3.48 -11.28 -3.74
N LEU A 149 -3.55 -12.48 -4.33
CA LEU A 149 -3.10 -13.73 -3.74
C LEU A 149 -1.60 -13.72 -3.41
N GLY A 150 -0.80 -12.94 -4.13
CA GLY A 150 0.62 -12.73 -3.83
C GLY A 150 0.90 -12.10 -2.45
N VAL A 151 -0.14 -11.59 -1.76
CA VAL A 151 -0.06 -11.16 -0.36
C VAL A 151 -0.77 -12.15 0.56
N THR A 152 -1.98 -12.58 0.20
CA THR A 152 -2.86 -13.34 1.10
C THR A 152 -2.48 -14.80 1.24
N GLU A 153 -1.89 -15.42 0.22
CA GLU A 153 -1.52 -16.83 0.19
C GLU A 153 -0.07 -17.08 0.64
N HIS A 154 0.46 -16.22 1.50
CA HIS A 154 1.74 -16.40 2.15
C HIS A 154 1.59 -16.80 3.63
N TYR A 155 2.63 -17.42 4.20
CA TYR A 155 2.68 -17.72 5.64
C TYR A 155 2.35 -16.51 6.53
N GLN A 156 2.77 -15.32 6.11
CA GLN A 156 2.50 -14.05 6.80
C GLN A 156 1.33 -13.27 6.19
N GLY A 157 0.48 -13.89 5.37
CA GLY A 157 -0.58 -13.20 4.64
C GLY A 157 -1.49 -12.35 5.52
N SER A 158 -1.96 -12.90 6.65
CA SER A 158 -2.79 -12.13 7.59
C SER A 158 -2.08 -10.91 8.16
N ARG A 159 -0.78 -11.02 8.46
CA ARG A 159 0.03 -9.88 8.94
C ARG A 159 0.25 -8.83 7.86
N ALA A 160 0.52 -9.26 6.64
CA ALA A 160 0.68 -8.35 5.51
C ALA A 160 -0.61 -7.55 5.23
N ILE A 161 -1.78 -8.18 5.30
CA ILE A 161 -3.06 -7.49 5.18
C ILE A 161 -3.29 -6.49 6.32
N MET A 162 -2.90 -6.83 7.54
CA MET A 162 -2.95 -5.87 8.65
C MET A 162 -2.03 -4.67 8.41
N CYS A 163 -0.81 -4.89 7.92
CA CYS A 163 0.10 -3.79 7.55
C CYS A 163 -0.47 -2.90 6.43
N ILE A 164 -1.19 -3.47 5.44
CA ILE A 164 -1.90 -2.65 4.43
C ILE A 164 -2.98 -1.80 5.11
N ALA A 165 -3.77 -2.40 6.00
CA ALA A 165 -4.78 -1.67 6.76
C ALA A 165 -4.16 -0.56 7.63
N ASP A 166 -3.00 -0.81 8.24
CA ASP A 166 -2.27 0.19 9.02
C ASP A 166 -1.83 1.38 8.14
N LEU A 167 -1.32 1.14 6.92
CA LEU A 167 -0.98 2.21 5.98
C LEU A 167 -2.20 3.05 5.59
N VAL A 168 -3.32 2.39 5.33
CA VAL A 168 -4.59 3.05 5.00
C VAL A 168 -5.07 3.91 6.18
N MET A 169 -4.97 3.41 7.41
CA MET A 169 -5.34 4.16 8.61
C MET A 169 -4.39 5.32 8.90
N LEU A 170 -3.07 5.13 8.70
CA LEU A 170 -2.08 6.21 8.88
C LEU A 170 -2.35 7.40 7.97
N THR A 171 -2.88 7.15 6.79
CA THR A 171 -3.07 8.17 5.74
C THR A 171 -4.52 8.63 5.59
N GLY A 172 -5.46 8.04 6.37
CA GLY A 172 -6.87 8.33 6.30
C GLY A 172 -7.56 7.90 4.99
N ASN A 173 -6.88 7.12 4.14
CA ASN A 173 -7.38 6.69 2.84
C ASN A 173 -8.40 5.55 2.95
N ILE A 174 -9.52 5.80 3.62
CA ILE A 174 -10.61 4.84 3.79
C ILE A 174 -11.94 5.52 4.08
N GLY A 175 -13.02 4.96 3.56
CA GLY A 175 -14.39 5.31 3.92
C GLY A 175 -15.01 6.42 3.08
N PHE A 176 -14.40 6.77 1.96
CA PHE A 176 -14.94 7.72 0.98
C PHE A 176 -14.58 7.31 -0.45
N GLU A 177 -15.21 7.95 -1.42
CA GLU A 177 -15.06 7.63 -2.83
C GLU A 177 -13.64 7.93 -3.33
N GLY A 178 -12.98 6.92 -3.88
CA GLY A 178 -11.62 7.01 -4.43
C GLY A 178 -10.50 6.71 -3.43
N ALA A 179 -10.83 6.29 -2.17
CA ALA A 179 -9.85 5.96 -1.14
C ALA A 179 -10.28 4.75 -0.29
#